data_8c22174dedcb8ef8a02b6b16b5f8b823
#
_entry.id   8c22174dedcb8ef8a02b6b16b5f8b823
#
_cell.length_a   1.000
_cell.length_b   1.000
_cell.length_c   1.000
_cell.angle_alpha   90.00
_cell.angle_beta   90.00
_cell.angle_gamma   90.00
#
_symmetry.space_group_name_H-M   'P 1'
#
loop_
_entity.id
_entity.type
_entity.pdbx_description
1 polymer ?
#
loop_
_entity_poly.entity_id
_entity_poly.type
_entity_poly.pdbx_seq_one_letter_code
_entity_poly.pdbx_strand_id
1 'polypeptide(L)'
;ESSLKKYGAGRSILIDRNGRIIAGNKTVEAAGKIGIENVIVVPTDGKQIVAVQRMDLDIDSVAGRELAYADNRVGELSLDWDPAQMLADIDAGIDLSSMFEKDELDTMLAELGANDKSNNDAEPQVDRAEELRQKWQVEPGQLWQLGEHRLICGDCTDAAVVGKVLQGEKPMLMVTDPPYGVNYDANWRNEAAEAGFLSFSPRRTGIVTNDDRVDWSSAYALFPGDVIYAWSPPGDHSILTGLALQKAEFQIRNQIIWVKPHFPISRGHYTYQHEPCWYGVRKGGQAHWIGPKNASTTWKISLDKNVDGGHSTQKPLDCMKIPISNHKGDVYEPFLGSGTTLIACEQLGRRCRAVEISPGYVAVSLERWNTATGKIPSIIDASNA
;
A
#
# COMPACT_ATOMS: atom_id res chain seq x y z
N GLU A 1 13.20 13.77 22.23
CA GLU A 1 12.71 14.47 23.44
C GLU A 1 13.25 13.80 24.71
N SER A 2 13.10 12.48 24.91
CA SER A 2 13.59 11.78 26.10
C SER A 2 15.12 11.85 26.26
N SER A 3 15.88 11.76 25.16
CA SER A 3 17.34 11.89 25.17
C SER A 3 17.81 13.28 25.58
N LEU A 4 17.18 14.35 25.07
CA LEU A 4 17.47 15.72 25.46
C LEU A 4 17.13 15.99 26.92
N LYS A 5 16.04 15.43 27.44
CA LYS A 5 15.68 15.52 28.87
C LYS A 5 16.68 14.82 29.78
N LYS A 6 17.16 13.64 29.36
CA LYS A 6 18.06 12.81 30.18
C LYS A 6 19.52 13.28 30.14
N TYR A 7 20.00 13.70 28.96
CA TYR A 7 21.42 13.96 28.72
C TYR A 7 21.75 15.40 28.35
N GLY A 8 20.75 16.28 28.22
CA GLY A 8 20.93 17.67 27.77
C GLY A 8 21.24 17.80 26.28
N ALA A 9 21.50 19.02 25.81
CA ALA A 9 21.82 19.31 24.42
C ALA A 9 23.25 18.81 24.08
N GLY A 10 23.35 17.76 23.29
CA GLY A 10 24.60 17.17 22.81
C GLY A 10 24.90 17.46 21.33
N ARG A 11 23.88 17.83 20.55
CA ARG A 11 24.01 18.11 19.11
C ARG A 11 23.96 19.60 18.83
N SER A 12 24.80 20.04 17.88
CA SER A 12 24.69 21.35 17.27
C SER A 12 23.60 21.36 16.18
N ILE A 13 23.04 22.52 15.91
CA ILE A 13 22.21 22.81 14.76
C ILE A 13 23.02 23.61 13.75
N LEU A 14 22.70 23.52 12.47
CA LEU A 14 23.31 24.34 11.43
C LEU A 14 22.29 25.38 10.96
N ILE A 15 22.71 26.64 10.93
CA ILE A 15 21.90 27.76 10.44
C ILE A 15 22.63 28.52 9.34
N ASP A 16 21.88 29.12 8.43
CA ASP A 16 22.44 29.99 7.40
C ASP A 16 22.82 31.39 7.95
N ARG A 17 23.39 32.21 7.11
CA ARG A 17 23.79 33.60 7.47
C ARG A 17 22.61 34.48 7.90
N ASN A 18 21.36 34.08 7.61
CA ASN A 18 20.15 34.81 7.95
C ASN A 18 19.44 34.20 9.17
N GLY A 19 20.05 33.21 9.82
CA GLY A 19 19.48 32.53 10.98
C GLY A 19 18.44 31.44 10.66
N ARG A 20 18.28 31.04 9.38
CA ARG A 20 17.37 29.97 9.00
C ARG A 20 18.05 28.62 9.22
N ILE A 21 17.31 27.65 9.75
CA ILE A 21 17.85 26.34 10.06
C ILE A 21 18.07 25.55 8.76
N ILE A 22 19.32 25.11 8.52
CA ILE A 22 19.71 24.19 7.46
C ILE A 22 19.53 22.73 7.95
N ALA A 23 19.99 22.45 9.19
CA ALA A 23 19.88 21.12 9.78
C ALA A 23 19.60 21.21 11.29
N GLY A 24 18.84 20.24 11.82
CA GLY A 24 18.53 20.14 13.25
C GLY A 24 17.15 20.66 13.66
N ASN A 25 16.18 20.81 12.75
CA ASN A 25 14.81 21.26 13.04
C ASN A 25 14.16 20.52 14.23
N LYS A 26 14.25 19.18 14.24
CA LYS A 26 13.70 18.35 15.32
C LYS A 26 14.42 18.59 16.66
N THR A 27 15.70 18.93 16.63
CA THR A 27 16.48 19.27 17.83
C THR A 27 15.98 20.58 18.44
N VAL A 28 15.73 21.60 17.61
CA VAL A 28 15.21 22.90 18.06
C VAL A 28 13.80 22.76 18.62
N GLU A 29 12.93 22.03 17.94
CA GLU A 29 11.57 21.77 18.38
C GLU A 29 11.55 21.03 19.74
N ALA A 30 12.37 19.99 19.86
CA ALA A 30 12.47 19.22 21.09
C ALA A 30 13.10 20.05 22.25
N ALA A 31 14.09 20.89 21.96
CA ALA A 31 14.70 21.79 22.92
C ALA A 31 13.67 22.81 23.47
N GLY A 32 12.86 23.40 22.58
CA GLY A 32 11.79 24.31 22.97
C GLY A 32 10.75 23.66 23.87
N LYS A 33 10.35 22.41 23.60
CA LYS A 33 9.39 21.66 24.42
C LYS A 33 9.88 21.36 25.85
N ILE A 34 11.20 21.31 26.06
CA ILE A 34 11.79 21.03 27.38
C ILE A 34 12.38 22.26 28.05
N GLY A 35 12.16 23.46 27.49
CA GLY A 35 12.55 24.75 28.11
C GLY A 35 14.03 25.09 27.94
N ILE A 36 14.74 24.57 26.93
CA ILE A 36 16.09 25.03 26.57
C ILE A 36 15.93 26.26 25.67
N GLU A 37 16.20 27.45 26.22
CA GLU A 37 16.03 28.73 25.52
C GLU A 37 17.38 29.36 25.06
N ASN A 38 18.49 28.91 25.64
CA ASN A 38 19.80 29.49 25.34
C ASN A 38 20.48 28.78 24.17
N VAL A 39 20.84 29.56 23.15
CA VAL A 39 21.58 29.08 21.97
C VAL A 39 22.90 29.86 21.86
N ILE A 40 24.01 29.14 21.73
CA ILE A 40 25.31 29.72 21.43
C ILE A 40 25.51 29.62 19.93
N VAL A 41 25.62 30.74 19.24
CA VAL A 41 25.92 30.80 17.80
C VAL A 41 27.41 30.96 17.59
N VAL A 42 28.01 30.02 16.86
CA VAL A 42 29.44 30.07 16.48
C VAL A 42 29.51 30.34 14.99
N PRO A 43 29.91 31.55 14.55
CA PRO A 43 30.12 31.85 13.12
C PRO A 43 31.28 31.04 12.57
N THR A 44 31.11 30.45 11.39
CA THR A 44 32.15 29.69 10.68
C THR A 44 32.01 29.89 9.17
N ASP A 45 33.11 29.76 8.45
CA ASP A 45 33.21 29.80 6.98
C ASP A 45 33.13 28.36 6.37
N GLY A 46 32.87 27.35 7.18
CA GLY A 46 32.79 25.95 6.77
C GLY A 46 34.14 25.25 6.58
N LYS A 47 35.28 25.93 6.86
CA LYS A 47 36.61 25.35 6.72
C LYS A 47 37.18 24.77 8.00
N GLN A 48 36.42 24.82 9.07
CA GLN A 48 36.79 24.34 10.40
C GLN A 48 35.70 23.45 10.96
N ILE A 49 36.09 22.41 11.69
CA ILE A 49 35.17 21.58 12.45
C ILE A 49 34.90 22.29 13.78
N VAL A 50 33.60 22.50 14.09
CA VAL A 50 33.17 22.99 15.40
C VAL A 50 32.87 21.76 16.27
N ALA A 51 33.71 21.55 17.29
CA ALA A 51 33.51 20.46 18.26
C ALA A 51 32.83 21.01 19.52
N VAL A 52 31.73 20.35 19.93
CA VAL A 52 31.11 20.59 21.21
C VAL A 52 31.71 19.63 22.24
N GLN A 53 32.49 20.17 23.18
CA GLN A 53 33.05 19.36 24.27
C GLN A 53 32.14 19.39 25.49
N ARG A 54 31.65 18.22 25.89
CA ARG A 54 30.85 18.03 27.09
C ARG A 54 31.76 17.71 28.27
N MET A 55 32.03 18.73 29.11
CA MET A 55 32.90 18.61 30.29
C MET A 55 32.30 17.79 31.42
N ASP A 56 31.02 17.50 31.35
CA ASP A 56 30.21 16.76 32.33
C ASP A 56 30.05 15.26 31.97
N LEU A 57 30.59 14.80 30.83
CA LEU A 57 30.46 13.45 30.32
C LEU A 57 31.82 12.81 30.04
N ASP A 58 31.95 11.53 30.38
CA ASP A 58 33.03 10.65 29.99
C ASP A 58 32.43 9.54 29.11
N ILE A 59 33.04 9.26 27.95
CA ILE A 59 32.57 8.24 27.00
C ILE A 59 32.61 6.83 27.62
N ASP A 60 33.51 6.58 28.56
CA ASP A 60 33.59 5.30 29.26
C ASP A 60 32.57 5.15 30.39
N SER A 61 31.91 6.23 30.77
CA SER A 61 30.80 6.18 31.71
C SER A 61 29.53 5.58 31.10
N VAL A 62 28.62 5.09 31.96
CA VAL A 62 27.30 4.58 31.51
C VAL A 62 26.54 5.68 30.76
N ALA A 63 26.52 6.89 31.32
CA ALA A 63 25.81 8.03 30.71
C ALA A 63 26.39 8.44 29.36
N GLY A 64 27.74 8.43 29.22
CA GLY A 64 28.42 8.72 27.94
C GLY A 64 28.10 7.69 26.87
N ARG A 65 28.13 6.39 27.20
CA ARG A 65 27.76 5.31 26.28
C ARG A 65 26.29 5.34 25.88
N GLU A 66 25.40 5.58 26.83
CA GLU A 66 23.97 5.73 26.51
C GLU A 66 23.69 6.90 25.58
N LEU A 67 24.38 8.04 25.79
CA LEU A 67 24.26 9.19 24.90
C LEU A 67 24.78 8.87 23.50
N ALA A 68 25.91 8.17 23.38
CA ALA A 68 26.47 7.77 22.08
C ALA A 68 25.51 6.85 21.31
N TYR A 69 24.88 5.87 21.97
CA TYR A 69 23.85 5.03 21.35
C TYR A 69 22.62 5.85 20.95
N ALA A 70 22.13 6.73 21.83
CA ALA A 70 20.97 7.57 21.53
C ALA A 70 21.21 8.51 20.34
N ASP A 71 22.43 9.05 20.23
CA ASP A 71 22.80 9.97 19.16
C ASP A 71 22.86 9.27 17.79
N ASN A 72 23.50 8.12 17.73
CA ASN A 72 23.57 7.30 16.51
C ASN A 72 22.19 6.81 16.08
N ARG A 73 21.35 6.32 17.02
CA ARG A 73 20.02 5.82 16.71
C ARG A 73 19.07 6.88 16.15
N VAL A 74 19.18 8.12 16.63
CA VAL A 74 18.38 9.25 16.09
C VAL A 74 18.80 9.59 14.65
N GLY A 75 20.07 9.40 14.28
CA GLY A 75 20.55 9.54 12.90
C GLY A 75 19.91 8.53 11.95
N GLU A 76 19.76 7.27 12.38
CA GLU A 76 19.19 6.19 11.57
C GLU A 76 17.64 6.29 11.40
N LEU A 77 16.94 6.89 12.36
CA LEU A 77 15.47 6.90 12.41
C LEU A 77 14.82 8.15 11.79
N SER A 78 15.59 9.10 11.26
CA SER A 78 15.08 10.48 11.06
C SER A 78 15.20 11.05 9.65
N LEU A 79 15.49 10.26 8.62
CA LEU A 79 15.65 10.77 7.26
C LEU A 79 14.55 10.21 6.35
N ASP A 80 13.37 10.84 6.41
CA ASP A 80 12.43 10.79 5.29
C ASP A 80 12.78 12.00 4.38
N TRP A 81 13.36 11.74 3.23
CA TRP A 81 13.57 12.73 2.20
C TRP A 81 12.25 13.10 1.56
N ASP A 82 12.04 14.38 1.25
CA ASP A 82 10.91 14.82 0.44
C ASP A 82 11.30 14.79 -1.04
N PRO A 83 10.85 13.79 -1.81
CA PRO A 83 11.25 13.65 -3.20
C PRO A 83 10.75 14.80 -4.08
N ALA A 84 9.61 15.46 -3.74
CA ALA A 84 9.09 16.59 -4.49
C ALA A 84 10.01 17.82 -4.33
N GLN A 85 10.50 18.05 -3.12
CA GLN A 85 11.47 19.12 -2.87
C GLN A 85 12.81 18.80 -3.55
N MET A 86 13.26 17.54 -3.52
CA MET A 86 14.49 17.13 -4.20
C MET A 86 14.43 17.36 -5.71
N LEU A 87 13.30 17.06 -6.36
CA LEU A 87 13.11 17.32 -7.79
C LEU A 87 13.15 18.83 -8.09
N ALA A 88 12.45 19.64 -7.29
CA ALA A 88 12.46 21.10 -7.45
C ALA A 88 13.87 21.68 -7.27
N ASP A 89 14.66 21.12 -6.37
CA ASP A 89 16.04 21.53 -6.12
C ASP A 89 16.96 21.13 -7.29
N ILE A 90 16.79 19.94 -7.89
CA ILE A 90 17.48 19.52 -9.11
C ILE A 90 17.13 20.45 -10.28
N ASP A 91 15.84 20.76 -10.47
CA ASP A 91 15.38 21.68 -11.51
C ASP A 91 15.94 23.11 -11.30
N ALA A 92 16.18 23.50 -10.05
CA ALA A 92 16.87 24.75 -9.69
C ALA A 92 18.39 24.69 -9.86
N GLY A 93 18.95 23.56 -10.33
CA GLY A 93 20.37 23.38 -10.63
C GLY A 93 21.22 22.89 -9.45
N ILE A 94 20.62 22.32 -8.41
CA ILE A 94 21.33 21.68 -7.31
C ILE A 94 21.76 20.27 -7.74
N ASP A 95 23.07 20.00 -7.68
CA ASP A 95 23.63 18.68 -7.99
C ASP A 95 23.61 17.78 -6.76
N LEU A 96 22.71 16.81 -6.74
CA LEU A 96 22.58 15.80 -5.69
C LEU A 96 23.41 14.53 -5.96
N SER A 97 24.04 14.39 -7.13
CA SER A 97 24.77 13.18 -7.53
C SER A 97 26.00 12.87 -6.67
N SER A 98 26.50 13.86 -5.94
CA SER A 98 27.59 13.68 -4.99
C SER A 98 27.15 13.19 -3.60
N MET A 99 25.82 13.15 -3.33
CA MET A 99 25.25 12.85 -2.01
C MET A 99 24.46 11.53 -2.02
N PHE A 100 23.97 11.11 -3.20
CA PHE A 100 23.17 9.91 -3.38
C PHE A 100 23.77 9.04 -4.49
N GLU A 101 23.74 7.73 -4.31
CA GLU A 101 24.04 6.81 -5.40
C GLU A 101 22.97 6.97 -6.51
N LYS A 102 23.39 6.83 -7.77
CA LYS A 102 22.49 7.06 -8.90
C LYS A 102 21.21 6.22 -8.83
N ASP A 103 21.31 4.93 -8.48
CA ASP A 103 20.19 4.02 -8.37
C ASP A 103 19.25 4.40 -7.21
N GLU A 104 19.78 4.98 -6.13
CA GLU A 104 19.03 5.50 -4.99
C GLU A 104 18.24 6.75 -5.39
N LEU A 105 18.89 7.70 -6.03
CA LEU A 105 18.27 8.92 -6.52
C LEU A 105 17.20 8.62 -7.58
N ASP A 106 17.51 7.74 -8.55
CA ASP A 106 16.57 7.32 -9.58
C ASP A 106 15.34 6.64 -8.96
N THR A 107 15.51 5.87 -7.89
CA THR A 107 14.40 5.23 -7.16
C THR A 107 13.52 6.26 -6.46
N MET A 108 14.12 7.21 -5.75
CA MET A 108 13.40 8.29 -5.06
C MET A 108 12.63 9.18 -6.04
N LEU A 109 13.21 9.51 -7.18
CA LEU A 109 12.58 10.33 -8.21
C LEU A 109 11.56 9.56 -9.04
N ALA A 110 11.72 8.25 -9.22
CA ALA A 110 10.73 7.38 -9.87
C ALA A 110 9.43 7.29 -9.05
N GLU A 111 9.51 7.38 -7.73
CA GLU A 111 8.34 7.48 -6.85
C GLU A 111 7.52 8.74 -7.11
N LEU A 112 8.16 9.86 -7.53
CA LEU A 112 7.46 11.08 -7.96
C LEU A 112 6.85 10.96 -9.35
N GLY A 113 7.59 10.38 -10.30
CA GLY A 113 7.10 10.16 -11.66
C GLY A 113 5.91 9.19 -11.72
N ALA A 114 5.81 8.28 -10.75
CA ALA A 114 4.64 7.45 -10.52
C ALA A 114 3.45 8.26 -9.93
N ASN A 115 3.73 9.34 -9.18
CA ASN A 115 2.71 10.20 -8.59
C ASN A 115 2.17 11.29 -9.54
N ASP A 116 2.88 11.64 -10.63
CA ASP A 116 2.49 12.79 -11.49
C ASP A 116 1.64 12.40 -12.70
N LYS A 117 1.34 11.12 -12.91
CA LYS A 117 0.31 10.69 -13.84
C LYS A 117 -1.01 10.49 -13.10
N SER A 118 -1.76 11.59 -12.95
CA SER A 118 -3.16 11.63 -12.52
C SER A 118 -3.50 10.55 -11.47
N ASN A 119 -3.11 10.78 -10.24
CA ASN A 119 -3.66 10.06 -9.09
C ASN A 119 -5.14 10.49 -8.90
N ASN A 120 -5.96 10.27 -9.92
CA ASN A 120 -7.42 10.36 -9.83
C ASN A 120 -7.95 9.07 -9.21
N ASP A 121 -7.44 8.69 -8.03
CA ASP A 121 -8.11 7.68 -7.22
C ASP A 121 -9.17 8.37 -6.39
N ALA A 122 -10.42 7.99 -6.62
CA ALA A 122 -11.51 8.38 -5.75
C ALA A 122 -11.58 7.41 -4.57
N GLU A 123 -11.73 7.96 -3.39
CA GLU A 123 -11.91 7.15 -2.17
C GLU A 123 -13.14 6.24 -2.31
N PRO A 124 -13.03 4.93 -2.03
CA PRO A 124 -14.18 4.03 -2.12
C PRO A 124 -15.16 4.33 -0.98
N GLN A 125 -16.39 4.67 -1.34
CA GLN A 125 -17.46 5.01 -0.40
C GLN A 125 -18.19 3.74 0.07
N VAL A 126 -17.48 2.85 0.77
CA VAL A 126 -18.03 1.55 1.20
C VAL A 126 -19.14 1.70 2.24
N ASP A 127 -19.08 2.73 3.08
CA ASP A 127 -20.13 3.12 4.03
C ASP A 127 -21.46 3.48 3.36
N ARG A 128 -21.42 3.87 2.07
CA ARG A 128 -22.57 4.19 1.23
C ARG A 128 -22.95 3.09 0.25
N ALA A 129 -22.45 1.87 0.45
CA ALA A 129 -22.63 0.77 -0.50
C ALA A 129 -24.11 0.52 -0.88
N GLU A 130 -25.04 0.56 0.08
CA GLU A 130 -26.48 0.37 -0.20
C GLU A 130 -27.11 1.57 -0.91
N GLU A 131 -26.73 2.80 -0.56
CA GLU A 131 -27.15 4.02 -1.29
C GLU A 131 -26.67 3.98 -2.74
N LEU A 132 -25.41 3.60 -2.96
CA LEU A 132 -24.84 3.49 -4.29
C LEU A 132 -25.46 2.35 -5.09
N ARG A 133 -25.81 1.23 -4.43
CA ARG A 133 -26.55 0.14 -5.06
C ARG A 133 -27.89 0.62 -5.63
N GLN A 134 -28.63 1.41 -4.86
CA GLN A 134 -29.89 2.01 -5.32
C GLN A 134 -29.65 3.02 -6.44
N LYS A 135 -28.61 3.87 -6.34
CA LYS A 135 -28.25 4.85 -7.40
C LYS A 135 -27.98 4.15 -8.74
N TRP A 136 -27.15 3.12 -8.73
CA TRP A 136 -26.74 2.39 -9.93
C TRP A 136 -27.69 1.26 -10.32
N GLN A 137 -28.66 0.94 -9.48
CA GLN A 137 -29.63 -0.18 -9.67
C GLN A 137 -28.92 -1.50 -9.92
N VAL A 138 -27.88 -1.81 -9.13
CA VAL A 138 -27.08 -3.01 -9.29
C VAL A 138 -27.85 -4.23 -8.77
N GLU A 139 -27.96 -5.25 -9.65
CA GLU A 139 -28.58 -6.53 -9.37
C GLU A 139 -27.64 -7.69 -9.71
N PRO A 140 -27.79 -8.86 -9.02
CA PRO A 140 -27.03 -10.05 -9.36
C PRO A 140 -27.22 -10.46 -10.83
N GLY A 141 -26.14 -10.88 -11.47
CA GLY A 141 -26.11 -11.32 -12.87
C GLY A 141 -25.89 -10.19 -13.90
N GLN A 142 -25.98 -8.93 -13.49
CA GLN A 142 -25.71 -7.81 -14.39
C GLN A 142 -24.24 -7.74 -14.78
N LEU A 143 -23.98 -7.54 -16.08
CA LEU A 143 -22.65 -7.27 -16.64
C LEU A 143 -22.55 -5.80 -16.99
N TRP A 144 -21.49 -5.15 -16.49
CA TRP A 144 -21.23 -3.73 -16.66
C TRP A 144 -20.00 -3.48 -17.52
N GLN A 145 -20.10 -2.47 -18.40
CA GLN A 145 -18.98 -1.91 -19.16
C GLN A 145 -18.51 -0.63 -18.49
N LEU A 146 -17.22 -0.53 -18.21
CA LEU A 146 -16.56 0.63 -17.62
C LEU A 146 -15.40 1.02 -18.56
N GLY A 147 -15.65 1.86 -19.58
CA GLY A 147 -14.67 2.08 -20.64
C GLY A 147 -14.27 0.77 -21.30
N GLU A 148 -12.99 0.37 -21.19
CA GLU A 148 -12.49 -0.90 -21.73
C GLU A 148 -12.60 -2.08 -20.73
N HIS A 149 -13.03 -1.83 -19.50
CA HIS A 149 -13.16 -2.87 -18.47
C HIS A 149 -14.56 -3.48 -18.48
N ARG A 150 -14.67 -4.69 -17.88
CA ARG A 150 -15.95 -5.32 -17.58
C ARG A 150 -16.02 -5.78 -16.14
N LEU A 151 -17.19 -5.61 -15.53
CA LEU A 151 -17.49 -6.03 -14.17
C LEU A 151 -18.82 -6.76 -14.16
N ILE A 152 -18.86 -7.97 -13.62
CA ILE A 152 -20.10 -8.75 -13.43
C ILE A 152 -20.40 -8.88 -11.94
N CYS A 153 -21.67 -8.70 -11.59
CA CYS A 153 -22.19 -9.02 -10.26
C CYS A 153 -22.52 -10.51 -10.19
N GLY A 154 -21.66 -11.32 -9.54
CA GLY A 154 -21.86 -12.77 -9.50
C GLY A 154 -20.80 -13.55 -8.76
N ASP A 155 -20.95 -14.87 -8.74
CA ASP A 155 -20.01 -15.78 -8.08
C ASP A 155 -18.86 -16.16 -9.02
N CYS A 156 -17.63 -15.85 -8.61
CA CYS A 156 -16.42 -16.17 -9.37
C CYS A 156 -16.10 -17.68 -9.45
N THR A 157 -16.80 -18.53 -8.72
CA THR A 157 -16.71 -19.98 -8.81
C THR A 157 -17.68 -20.59 -9.82
N ASP A 158 -18.59 -19.78 -10.39
CA ASP A 158 -19.51 -20.18 -11.44
C ASP A 158 -18.87 -19.94 -12.83
N ALA A 159 -18.63 -21.02 -13.57
CA ALA A 159 -18.04 -20.95 -14.91
C ALA A 159 -18.91 -20.14 -15.90
N ALA A 160 -20.23 -20.10 -15.74
CA ALA A 160 -21.10 -19.29 -16.59
C ALA A 160 -20.92 -17.78 -16.32
N VAL A 161 -20.76 -17.38 -15.06
CA VAL A 161 -20.46 -15.99 -14.65
C VAL A 161 -19.11 -15.57 -15.21
N VAL A 162 -18.07 -16.39 -15.03
CA VAL A 162 -16.72 -16.14 -15.56
C VAL A 162 -16.75 -16.09 -17.09
N GLY A 163 -17.45 -16.99 -17.75
CA GLY A 163 -17.62 -16.98 -19.20
C GLY A 163 -18.25 -15.69 -19.73
N LYS A 164 -19.28 -15.17 -19.02
CA LYS A 164 -19.94 -13.91 -19.40
C LYS A 164 -19.01 -12.69 -19.28
N VAL A 165 -18.21 -12.58 -18.23
CA VAL A 165 -17.30 -11.42 -18.09
C VAL A 165 -16.12 -11.50 -19.05
N LEU A 166 -15.63 -12.71 -19.35
CA LEU A 166 -14.51 -12.92 -20.24
C LEU A 166 -14.91 -12.82 -21.73
N GLN A 167 -16.10 -13.28 -22.12
CA GLN A 167 -16.56 -13.28 -23.52
C GLN A 167 -15.51 -13.86 -24.48
N GLY A 168 -14.87 -14.96 -24.10
CA GLY A 168 -13.83 -15.64 -24.89
C GLY A 168 -12.44 -14.97 -24.84
N GLU A 169 -12.27 -13.84 -24.18
CA GLU A 169 -10.96 -13.23 -23.95
C GLU A 169 -10.15 -14.05 -22.94
N LYS A 170 -8.82 -13.96 -23.04
CA LYS A 170 -7.89 -14.68 -22.18
C LYS A 170 -6.92 -13.70 -21.51
N PRO A 171 -7.34 -13.02 -20.42
CA PRO A 171 -6.42 -12.22 -19.61
C PRO A 171 -5.21 -13.08 -19.20
N MET A 172 -4.01 -12.52 -19.28
CA MET A 172 -2.78 -13.26 -18.97
C MET A 172 -2.43 -13.24 -17.48
N LEU A 173 -2.94 -12.27 -16.77
CA LEU A 173 -2.58 -11.97 -15.38
C LEU A 173 -3.82 -11.96 -14.49
N MET A 174 -3.74 -12.64 -13.34
CA MET A 174 -4.66 -12.46 -12.21
C MET A 174 -3.91 -11.73 -11.09
N VAL A 175 -4.49 -10.64 -10.60
CA VAL A 175 -4.01 -9.93 -9.40
C VAL A 175 -5.20 -9.79 -8.47
N THR A 176 -5.16 -10.45 -7.32
CA THR A 176 -6.36 -10.64 -6.53
C THR A 176 -6.14 -10.65 -5.03
N ASP A 177 -7.14 -10.16 -4.29
CA ASP A 177 -7.20 -10.13 -2.83
C ASP A 177 -8.47 -10.87 -2.35
N PRO A 178 -8.42 -12.21 -2.30
CA PRO A 178 -9.59 -13.02 -1.95
C PRO A 178 -9.99 -12.83 -0.48
N PRO A 179 -11.23 -13.16 -0.09
CA PRO A 179 -11.60 -13.31 1.31
C PRO A 179 -10.68 -14.31 2.01
N TYR A 180 -10.25 -13.98 3.24
CA TYR A 180 -9.16 -14.70 3.92
C TYR A 180 -9.61 -15.89 4.76
N GLY A 181 -10.90 -16.10 4.93
CA GLY A 181 -11.44 -17.17 5.77
C GLY A 181 -11.20 -16.96 7.28
N VAL A 182 -11.04 -15.72 7.69
CA VAL A 182 -10.75 -15.35 9.09
C VAL A 182 -12.00 -14.95 9.87
N ASN A 183 -13.18 -14.99 9.24
CA ASN A 183 -14.45 -14.53 9.82
C ASN A 183 -14.29 -13.12 10.43
N TYR A 184 -13.79 -12.17 9.62
CA TYR A 184 -13.47 -10.83 10.09
C TYR A 184 -14.69 -10.14 10.72
N ASP A 185 -14.59 -9.89 12.01
CA ASP A 185 -15.58 -9.11 12.76
C ASP A 185 -15.05 -7.66 12.95
N ALA A 186 -15.68 -6.69 12.29
CA ALA A 186 -15.35 -5.29 12.43
C ALA A 186 -15.73 -4.73 13.81
N ASN A 187 -16.71 -5.35 14.51
CA ASN A 187 -17.27 -4.83 15.77
C ASN A 187 -16.28 -4.92 16.94
N TRP A 188 -15.42 -5.93 16.99
CA TRP A 188 -14.48 -6.08 18.10
C TRP A 188 -13.57 -4.85 18.31
N ARG A 189 -13.22 -4.15 17.21
CA ARG A 189 -12.41 -2.92 17.29
C ARG A 189 -13.21 -1.73 17.77
N ASN A 190 -14.49 -1.67 17.40
CA ASN A 190 -15.41 -0.65 17.91
C ASN A 190 -15.63 -0.85 19.42
N GLU A 191 -15.86 -2.09 19.83
CA GLU A 191 -16.00 -2.46 21.24
C GLU A 191 -14.73 -2.18 22.05
N ALA A 192 -13.54 -2.47 21.50
CA ALA A 192 -12.25 -2.18 22.14
C ALA A 192 -11.99 -0.67 22.25
N ALA A 193 -12.46 0.14 21.29
CA ALA A 193 -12.39 1.59 21.36
C ALA A 193 -13.36 2.16 22.39
N GLU A 194 -14.60 1.66 22.44
CA GLU A 194 -15.61 2.02 23.46
C GLU A 194 -15.17 1.63 24.87
N ALA A 195 -14.46 0.52 25.01
CA ALA A 195 -13.88 0.07 26.28
C ALA A 195 -12.60 0.81 26.68
N GLY A 196 -12.13 1.79 25.88
CA GLY A 196 -10.94 2.61 26.16
C GLY A 196 -9.60 1.92 25.96
N PHE A 197 -9.57 0.73 25.35
CA PHE A 197 -8.32 0.03 25.00
C PHE A 197 -7.65 0.62 23.75
N LEU A 198 -8.35 1.44 22.96
CA LEU A 198 -7.85 2.14 21.78
C LEU A 198 -8.08 3.64 21.93
N SER A 199 -7.07 4.45 21.70
CA SER A 199 -7.10 5.90 21.92
C SER A 199 -8.00 6.66 20.94
N PHE A 200 -8.34 6.12 19.82
CA PHE A 200 -9.37 6.55 18.85
C PHE A 200 -9.47 5.51 17.74
N SER A 201 -10.68 5.10 17.39
CA SER A 201 -10.92 4.34 16.16
C SER A 201 -12.18 4.89 15.49
N PRO A 202 -12.12 5.37 14.25
CA PRO A 202 -13.33 5.66 13.51
C PRO A 202 -14.16 4.37 13.42
N ARG A 203 -15.48 4.50 13.51
CA ARG A 203 -16.41 3.37 13.43
C ARG A 203 -16.13 2.57 12.15
N ARG A 204 -15.69 1.34 12.30
CA ARG A 204 -15.36 0.47 11.17
C ARG A 204 -16.61 -0.26 10.73
N THR A 205 -16.90 -0.20 9.44
CA THR A 205 -18.03 -0.85 8.81
C THR A 205 -17.54 -1.72 7.65
N GLY A 206 -18.30 -2.74 7.31
CA GLY A 206 -18.04 -3.63 6.18
C GLY A 206 -18.09 -5.10 6.58
N ILE A 207 -18.88 -5.88 5.85
CA ILE A 207 -18.95 -7.33 5.97
C ILE A 207 -18.24 -7.90 4.75
N VAL A 208 -17.27 -8.79 4.98
CA VAL A 208 -16.62 -9.55 3.90
C VAL A 208 -17.47 -10.79 3.64
N THR A 209 -18.06 -10.87 2.46
CA THR A 209 -18.86 -12.03 2.04
C THR A 209 -17.95 -13.23 1.80
N ASN A 210 -18.37 -14.42 2.24
CA ASN A 210 -17.62 -15.68 2.13
C ASN A 210 -16.26 -15.68 2.84
N ASP A 211 -16.11 -14.92 3.93
CA ASP A 211 -14.89 -14.92 4.76
C ASP A 211 -14.84 -16.12 5.75
N ASP A 212 -15.53 -17.20 5.42
CA ASP A 212 -15.58 -18.47 6.13
C ASP A 212 -14.73 -19.55 5.47
N ARG A 213 -14.14 -19.29 4.31
CA ARG A 213 -13.29 -20.23 3.55
C ARG A 213 -12.02 -19.58 3.03
N VAL A 214 -10.96 -20.39 2.90
CA VAL A 214 -9.64 -19.98 2.38
C VAL A 214 -9.28 -20.71 1.08
N ASP A 215 -9.90 -21.86 0.78
CA ASP A 215 -9.67 -22.61 -0.46
C ASP A 215 -10.50 -22.03 -1.61
N TRP A 216 -9.85 -21.21 -2.43
CA TRP A 216 -10.40 -20.62 -3.65
C TRP A 216 -9.90 -21.30 -4.92
N SER A 217 -9.41 -22.53 -4.84
CA SER A 217 -8.87 -23.28 -6.01
C SER A 217 -9.86 -23.39 -7.15
N SER A 218 -11.17 -23.48 -6.87
CA SER A 218 -12.23 -23.50 -7.90
C SER A 218 -12.29 -22.20 -8.71
N ALA A 219 -12.17 -21.02 -8.07
CA ALA A 219 -12.11 -19.74 -8.74
C ALA A 219 -10.82 -19.58 -9.53
N TYR A 220 -9.69 -19.96 -8.95
CA TYR A 220 -8.38 -19.89 -9.64
C TYR A 220 -8.30 -20.83 -10.88
N ALA A 221 -8.98 -21.97 -10.83
CA ALA A 221 -9.03 -22.91 -11.94
C ALA A 221 -9.78 -22.37 -13.17
N LEU A 222 -10.76 -21.48 -12.95
CA LEU A 222 -11.52 -20.84 -14.05
C LEU A 222 -10.75 -19.72 -14.76
N PHE A 223 -9.65 -19.24 -14.19
CA PHE A 223 -8.81 -18.26 -14.83
C PHE A 223 -8.06 -18.89 -16.04
N PRO A 224 -8.21 -18.34 -17.25
CA PRO A 224 -7.60 -18.94 -18.44
C PRO A 224 -6.13 -18.59 -18.68
N GLY A 225 -5.58 -17.64 -17.88
CA GLY A 225 -4.23 -17.13 -18.07
C GLY A 225 -3.16 -17.86 -17.28
N ASP A 226 -1.94 -17.36 -17.37
CA ASP A 226 -0.73 -18.04 -16.89
C ASP A 226 -0.20 -17.53 -15.55
N VAL A 227 -0.44 -16.27 -15.21
CA VAL A 227 0.23 -15.59 -14.09
C VAL A 227 -0.77 -15.20 -13.00
N ILE A 228 -0.44 -15.52 -11.75
CA ILE A 228 -1.27 -15.17 -10.62
C ILE A 228 -0.47 -14.49 -9.50
N TYR A 229 -1.06 -13.44 -8.93
CA TYR A 229 -0.71 -12.84 -7.66
C TYR A 229 -1.92 -12.92 -6.75
N ALA A 230 -1.81 -13.68 -5.67
CA ALA A 230 -2.87 -13.86 -4.69
C ALA A 230 -2.41 -13.39 -3.32
N TRP A 231 -3.03 -12.35 -2.81
CA TRP A 231 -2.82 -11.87 -1.45
C TRP A 231 -3.39 -12.87 -0.46
N SER A 232 -2.78 -12.93 0.72
CA SER A 232 -3.24 -13.81 1.80
C SER A 232 -2.90 -13.20 3.16
N PRO A 233 -3.60 -13.59 4.23
CA PRO A 233 -3.17 -13.20 5.57
C PRO A 233 -1.89 -13.96 5.92
N PRO A 234 -1.07 -13.46 6.84
CA PRO A 234 0.06 -14.23 7.36
C PRO A 234 -0.41 -15.44 8.18
N GLY A 235 0.52 -16.41 8.41
CA GLY A 235 0.25 -17.61 9.18
C GLY A 235 -0.36 -18.76 8.37
N ASP A 236 -1.16 -19.60 9.00
CA ASP A 236 -1.69 -20.84 8.41
C ASP A 236 -2.51 -20.61 7.14
N HIS A 237 -3.29 -19.55 7.10
CA HIS A 237 -4.12 -19.21 5.94
C HIS A 237 -3.27 -18.88 4.71
N SER A 238 -2.05 -18.32 4.89
CA SER A 238 -1.12 -18.13 3.78
C SER A 238 -0.68 -19.45 3.18
N ILE A 239 -0.39 -20.44 4.02
CA ILE A 239 -0.03 -21.81 3.56
C ILE A 239 -1.19 -22.41 2.77
N LEU A 240 -2.42 -22.30 3.30
CA LEU A 240 -3.62 -22.84 2.63
C LEU A 240 -3.89 -22.15 1.29
N THR A 241 -3.69 -20.83 1.19
CA THR A 241 -3.75 -20.10 -0.08
C THR A 241 -2.73 -20.64 -1.08
N GLY A 242 -1.47 -20.86 -0.66
CA GLY A 242 -0.44 -21.45 -1.51
C GLY A 242 -0.83 -22.85 -1.99
N LEU A 243 -1.41 -23.69 -1.14
CA LEU A 243 -1.91 -25.02 -1.52
C LEU A 243 -3.09 -24.94 -2.50
N ALA A 244 -4.01 -23.98 -2.32
CA ALA A 244 -5.12 -23.75 -3.25
C ALA A 244 -4.63 -23.36 -4.66
N LEU A 245 -3.57 -22.54 -4.75
CA LEU A 245 -2.92 -22.21 -6.01
C LEU A 245 -2.31 -23.46 -6.70
N GLN A 246 -1.60 -24.31 -5.93
CA GLN A 246 -1.04 -25.53 -6.46
C GLN A 246 -2.12 -26.50 -6.94
N LYS A 247 -3.24 -26.60 -6.23
CA LYS A 247 -4.41 -27.38 -6.63
C LYS A 247 -5.03 -26.87 -7.95
N ALA A 248 -4.97 -25.56 -8.19
CA ALA A 248 -5.39 -24.92 -9.44
C ALA A 248 -4.29 -24.92 -10.52
N GLU A 249 -3.28 -25.81 -10.41
CA GLU A 249 -2.20 -26.03 -11.38
C GLU A 249 -1.23 -24.86 -11.52
N PHE A 250 -1.12 -23.98 -10.51
CA PHE A 250 -0.07 -22.95 -10.49
C PHE A 250 1.17 -23.47 -9.75
N GLN A 251 2.34 -23.20 -10.35
CA GLN A 251 3.63 -23.41 -9.73
C GLN A 251 4.04 -22.12 -9.02
N ILE A 252 4.13 -22.17 -7.71
CA ILE A 252 4.59 -21.02 -6.91
C ILE A 252 6.04 -20.72 -7.28
N ARG A 253 6.32 -19.47 -7.60
CA ARG A 253 7.65 -18.95 -7.92
C ARG A 253 8.26 -18.22 -6.74
N ASN A 254 7.50 -17.30 -6.12
CA ASN A 254 7.94 -16.49 -4.99
C ASN A 254 6.78 -16.22 -4.04
N GLN A 255 7.11 -15.94 -2.80
CA GLN A 255 6.27 -15.23 -1.87
C GLN A 255 6.79 -13.80 -1.76
N ILE A 256 5.91 -12.83 -2.03
CA ILE A 256 6.19 -11.41 -1.93
C ILE A 256 5.64 -10.94 -0.59
N ILE A 257 6.36 -10.06 0.07
CA ILE A 257 6.03 -9.55 1.39
C ILE A 257 5.82 -8.03 1.30
N TRP A 258 4.59 -7.58 1.47
CA TRP A 258 4.33 -6.18 1.71
C TRP A 258 4.63 -5.85 3.17
N VAL A 259 5.64 -5.02 3.39
CA VAL A 259 6.01 -4.49 4.72
C VAL A 259 5.19 -3.23 4.99
N LYS A 260 4.33 -3.29 6.00
CA LYS A 260 3.49 -2.17 6.42
C LYS A 260 4.30 -1.13 7.18
N PRO A 261 4.04 0.18 7.02
CA PRO A 261 4.73 1.23 7.76
C PRO A 261 4.48 1.12 9.28
N HIS A 262 3.32 0.63 9.66
CA HIS A 262 2.92 0.42 11.05
C HIS A 262 2.36 -0.99 11.23
N PHE A 263 2.55 -1.58 12.41
CA PHE A 263 1.92 -2.85 12.73
C PHE A 263 0.53 -2.64 13.35
N PRO A 264 -0.48 -3.42 12.93
CA PRO A 264 -1.78 -3.39 13.56
C PRO A 264 -1.70 -3.93 14.99
N ILE A 265 -2.55 -3.46 15.86
CA ILE A 265 -2.70 -4.04 17.21
C ILE A 265 -3.14 -5.51 17.05
N SER A 266 -2.42 -6.42 17.71
CA SER A 266 -2.69 -7.85 17.69
C SER A 266 -2.72 -8.40 19.12
N ARG A 267 -3.39 -9.56 19.29
CA ARG A 267 -3.44 -10.28 20.59
C ARG A 267 -2.35 -11.34 20.73
N GLY A 268 -1.55 -11.57 19.67
CA GLY A 268 -0.48 -12.56 19.68
C GLY A 268 0.83 -12.07 20.31
N HIS A 269 1.79 -12.97 20.52
CA HIS A 269 3.13 -12.62 20.96
C HIS A 269 3.92 -11.82 19.92
N TYR A 270 3.64 -12.09 18.62
CA TYR A 270 4.19 -11.35 17.50
C TYR A 270 3.08 -10.58 16.78
N THR A 271 3.39 -9.36 16.37
CA THR A 271 2.49 -8.53 15.57
C THR A 271 2.94 -8.57 14.12
N TYR A 272 2.03 -8.95 13.23
CA TYR A 272 2.33 -9.03 11.80
C TYR A 272 2.47 -7.64 11.18
N GLN A 273 3.71 -7.21 10.93
CA GLN A 273 4.03 -5.98 10.21
C GLN A 273 4.11 -6.23 8.69
N HIS A 274 3.46 -7.27 8.21
CA HIS A 274 3.50 -7.62 6.79
C HIS A 274 2.23 -8.34 6.35
N GLU A 275 2.02 -8.34 5.04
CA GLU A 275 1.10 -9.25 4.37
C GLU A 275 1.81 -9.97 3.21
N PRO A 276 1.64 -11.29 3.09
CA PRO A 276 2.21 -12.05 2.00
C PRO A 276 1.31 -12.03 0.75
N CYS A 277 1.96 -12.08 -0.41
CA CYS A 277 1.33 -12.31 -1.70
C CYS A 277 2.04 -13.44 -2.42
N TRP A 278 1.31 -14.45 -2.87
CA TRP A 278 1.85 -15.56 -3.62
C TRP A 278 1.92 -15.23 -5.12
N TYR A 279 3.12 -15.27 -5.68
CA TYR A 279 3.35 -15.20 -7.11
C TYR A 279 3.49 -16.60 -7.69
N GLY A 280 2.62 -16.94 -8.62
CA GLY A 280 2.61 -18.23 -9.30
C GLY A 280 2.51 -18.11 -10.82
N VAL A 281 3.01 -19.15 -11.50
CA VAL A 281 2.87 -19.31 -12.96
C VAL A 281 2.27 -20.68 -13.21
N ARG A 282 1.29 -20.76 -14.11
CA ARG A 282 0.63 -22.01 -14.47
C ARG A 282 1.65 -23.04 -14.98
N LYS A 283 1.47 -24.30 -14.64
CA LYS A 283 2.33 -25.37 -15.16
C LYS A 283 2.30 -25.39 -16.69
N GLY A 284 3.46 -25.28 -17.33
CA GLY A 284 3.60 -25.18 -18.78
C GLY A 284 3.29 -23.81 -19.39
N GLY A 285 2.84 -22.83 -18.57
CA GLY A 285 2.57 -21.46 -18.99
C GLY A 285 3.82 -20.58 -18.98
N GLN A 286 3.65 -19.32 -19.39
CA GLN A 286 4.71 -18.31 -19.47
C GLN A 286 4.48 -17.19 -18.43
N ALA A 287 5.57 -16.64 -17.92
CA ALA A 287 5.49 -15.55 -16.93
C ALA A 287 5.10 -14.20 -17.56
N HIS A 288 5.27 -14.00 -18.85
CA HIS A 288 5.01 -12.73 -19.56
C HIS A 288 5.69 -11.50 -18.92
N TRP A 289 6.85 -11.72 -18.29
CA TRP A 289 7.58 -10.74 -17.49
C TRP A 289 8.17 -9.61 -18.33
N ILE A 290 7.91 -8.38 -17.94
CA ILE A 290 8.49 -7.15 -18.51
C ILE A 290 9.10 -6.23 -17.45
N GLY A 291 8.99 -6.62 -16.18
CA GLY A 291 9.55 -5.87 -15.05
C GLY A 291 11.08 -5.93 -14.95
N PRO A 292 11.66 -5.29 -13.96
CA PRO A 292 13.10 -5.26 -13.77
C PRO A 292 13.69 -6.65 -13.47
N LYS A 293 14.95 -6.87 -13.84
CA LYS A 293 15.62 -8.18 -13.63
C LYS A 293 15.90 -8.52 -12.19
N ASN A 294 15.97 -7.50 -11.32
CA ASN A 294 16.30 -7.59 -9.91
C ASN A 294 15.13 -7.17 -8.99
N ALA A 295 13.89 -7.41 -9.41
CA ALA A 295 12.72 -7.09 -8.60
C ALA A 295 12.79 -7.74 -7.21
N SER A 296 12.61 -6.92 -6.17
CA SER A 296 12.60 -7.40 -4.79
C SER A 296 11.32 -8.15 -4.46
N THR A 297 11.41 -9.17 -3.61
CA THR A 297 10.24 -9.83 -3.01
C THR A 297 9.73 -9.09 -1.77
N THR A 298 10.39 -8.03 -1.33
CA THR A 298 9.99 -7.21 -0.20
C THR A 298 9.56 -5.84 -0.70
N TRP A 299 8.28 -5.52 -0.51
CA TRP A 299 7.70 -4.25 -0.93
C TRP A 299 7.43 -3.37 0.30
N LYS A 300 8.03 -2.18 0.31
CA LYS A 300 7.77 -1.14 1.31
C LYS A 300 6.77 -0.15 0.69
N ILE A 301 5.49 -0.37 0.92
CA ILE A 301 4.41 0.45 0.35
C ILE A 301 3.73 1.16 1.52
N SER A 302 3.64 2.48 1.43
CA SER A 302 2.91 3.31 2.38
C SER A 302 1.40 3.08 2.24
N LEU A 303 0.66 3.31 3.31
CA LEU A 303 -0.80 3.39 3.23
C LEU A 303 -1.17 4.69 2.49
N ASP A 304 -2.14 4.59 1.59
CA ASP A 304 -2.64 5.78 0.90
C ASP A 304 -3.17 6.79 1.92
N LYS A 305 -2.77 8.06 1.81
CA LYS A 305 -3.05 9.12 2.80
C LYS A 305 -4.55 9.38 3.02
N ASN A 306 -5.39 8.93 2.11
CA ASN A 306 -6.84 9.13 2.14
C ASN A 306 -7.62 7.95 2.78
N VAL A 307 -6.94 6.96 3.35
CA VAL A 307 -7.58 5.79 3.99
C VAL A 307 -7.99 6.07 5.45
N ASP A 308 -7.91 7.30 5.92
CA ASP A 308 -8.36 7.71 7.27
C ASP A 308 -9.89 7.55 7.49
N GLY A 309 -10.64 7.22 6.43
CA GLY A 309 -12.08 6.98 6.44
C GLY A 309 -12.58 5.64 7.02
N GLY A 310 -11.74 4.88 7.73
CA GLY A 310 -12.23 3.74 8.53
C GLY A 310 -12.24 2.36 7.85
N HIS A 311 -11.79 2.22 6.59
CA HIS A 311 -11.78 0.90 5.90
C HIS A 311 -10.43 0.21 6.07
N SER A 312 -10.34 -0.71 7.04
CA SER A 312 -9.09 -1.40 7.42
C SER A 312 -8.64 -2.52 6.49
N THR A 313 -9.43 -2.86 5.47
CA THR A 313 -9.21 -4.04 4.63
C THR A 313 -8.78 -3.71 3.20
N GLN A 314 -8.81 -2.45 2.79
CA GLN A 314 -8.41 -2.07 1.44
C GLN A 314 -6.88 -2.13 1.29
N LYS A 315 -6.43 -2.77 0.20
CA LYS A 315 -5.01 -2.76 -0.19
C LYS A 315 -4.63 -1.40 -0.80
N PRO A 316 -3.43 -0.89 -0.53
CA PRO A 316 -2.86 0.22 -1.28
C PRO A 316 -2.86 -0.07 -2.78
N LEU A 317 -3.08 0.97 -3.58
CA LEU A 317 -3.14 0.86 -5.03
C LEU A 317 -1.85 0.26 -5.61
N ASP A 318 -0.69 0.59 -5.06
CA ASP A 318 0.61 0.09 -5.51
C ASP A 318 0.78 -1.42 -5.29
N CYS A 319 0.08 -2.01 -4.32
CA CYS A 319 0.04 -3.47 -4.17
C CYS A 319 -0.52 -4.17 -5.42
N MET A 320 -1.41 -3.50 -6.17
CA MET A 320 -1.98 -4.00 -7.42
C MET A 320 -1.21 -3.51 -8.65
N LYS A 321 -0.69 -2.28 -8.63
CA LYS A 321 0.05 -1.70 -9.75
C LYS A 321 1.36 -2.41 -10.04
N ILE A 322 2.14 -2.75 -9.02
CA ILE A 322 3.46 -3.39 -9.18
C ILE A 322 3.35 -4.69 -10.00
N PRO A 323 2.51 -5.67 -9.63
CA PRO A 323 2.36 -6.89 -10.43
C PRO A 323 1.82 -6.61 -11.84
N ILE A 324 0.87 -5.68 -12.00
CA ILE A 324 0.31 -5.33 -13.31
C ILE A 324 1.40 -4.72 -14.23
N SER A 325 2.25 -3.87 -13.69
CA SER A 325 3.36 -3.25 -14.43
C SER A 325 4.45 -4.25 -14.83
N ASN A 326 4.65 -5.29 -14.02
CA ASN A 326 5.70 -6.29 -14.24
C ASN A 326 5.38 -7.35 -15.29
N HIS A 327 4.13 -7.41 -15.77
CA HIS A 327 3.70 -8.42 -16.74
C HIS A 327 2.96 -7.80 -17.92
N LYS A 328 2.96 -8.50 -19.05
CA LYS A 328 2.13 -8.14 -20.21
C LYS A 328 0.69 -8.62 -20.01
N GLY A 329 -0.21 -8.03 -20.78
CA GLY A 329 -1.58 -8.50 -20.98
C GLY A 329 -2.60 -7.87 -20.04
N ASP A 330 -3.83 -8.30 -20.24
CA ASP A 330 -4.99 -7.85 -19.46
C ASP A 330 -5.11 -8.60 -18.15
N VAL A 331 -5.90 -8.05 -17.24
CA VAL A 331 -6.04 -8.54 -15.87
C VAL A 331 -7.42 -9.17 -15.67
N TYR A 332 -7.45 -10.30 -14.96
CA TYR A 332 -8.64 -10.89 -14.39
C TYR A 332 -8.61 -10.72 -12.86
N GLU A 333 -9.72 -10.28 -12.29
CA GLU A 333 -9.88 -10.07 -10.84
C GLU A 333 -11.18 -10.72 -10.38
N PRO A 334 -11.13 -11.90 -9.74
CA PRO A 334 -12.32 -12.61 -9.28
C PRO A 334 -12.95 -12.08 -7.99
N PHE A 335 -12.28 -11.19 -7.24
CA PHE A 335 -12.72 -10.64 -5.96
C PHE A 335 -12.51 -9.13 -5.91
N LEU A 336 -13.21 -8.40 -6.79
CA LEU A 336 -12.92 -6.99 -7.04
C LEU A 336 -13.07 -6.09 -5.80
N GLY A 337 -14.02 -6.39 -4.92
CA GLY A 337 -14.31 -5.59 -3.75
C GLY A 337 -14.62 -4.14 -4.10
N SER A 338 -13.90 -3.21 -3.48
CA SER A 338 -14.05 -1.76 -3.69
C SER A 338 -13.38 -1.22 -4.97
N GLY A 339 -12.83 -2.08 -5.84
CA GLY A 339 -12.33 -1.69 -7.16
C GLY A 339 -10.85 -1.31 -7.23
N THR A 340 -10.01 -1.65 -6.26
CA THR A 340 -8.60 -1.25 -6.26
C THR A 340 -7.84 -1.76 -7.50
N THR A 341 -8.02 -3.04 -7.86
CA THR A 341 -7.41 -3.63 -9.06
C THR A 341 -7.95 -2.98 -10.35
N LEU A 342 -9.22 -2.62 -10.39
CA LEU A 342 -9.85 -1.93 -11.52
C LEU A 342 -9.21 -0.55 -11.75
N ILE A 343 -9.06 0.25 -10.69
CA ILE A 343 -8.42 1.56 -10.75
C ILE A 343 -6.93 1.44 -11.13
N ALA A 344 -6.22 0.45 -10.59
CA ALA A 344 -4.85 0.17 -10.99
C ALA A 344 -4.74 -0.13 -12.50
N CYS A 345 -5.67 -0.90 -13.05
CA CYS A 345 -5.74 -1.21 -14.47
C CYS A 345 -6.03 0.05 -15.31
N GLU A 346 -7.01 0.88 -14.93
CA GLU A 346 -7.33 2.13 -15.63
C GLU A 346 -6.09 3.03 -15.70
N GLN A 347 -5.40 3.25 -14.59
CA GLN A 347 -4.21 4.11 -14.53
C GLN A 347 -3.02 3.56 -15.35
N LEU A 348 -2.93 2.25 -15.51
CA LEU A 348 -1.86 1.60 -16.28
C LEU A 348 -2.25 1.30 -17.73
N GLY A 349 -3.45 1.71 -18.17
CA GLY A 349 -3.94 1.45 -19.53
C GLY A 349 -4.10 -0.06 -19.83
N ARG A 350 -4.48 -0.85 -18.81
CA ARG A 350 -4.76 -2.28 -18.93
C ARG A 350 -6.25 -2.55 -18.84
N ARG A 351 -6.75 -3.53 -19.56
CA ARG A 351 -8.15 -3.96 -19.41
C ARG A 351 -8.30 -4.88 -18.20
N CYS A 352 -9.35 -4.64 -17.41
CA CYS A 352 -9.74 -5.49 -16.29
C CYS A 352 -11.03 -6.24 -16.63
N ARG A 353 -11.04 -7.54 -16.33
CA ARG A 353 -12.23 -8.40 -16.37
C ARG A 353 -12.47 -8.85 -14.93
N ALA A 354 -13.51 -8.31 -14.31
CA ALA A 354 -13.69 -8.45 -12.87
C ALA A 354 -15.03 -9.10 -12.49
N VAL A 355 -15.00 -9.82 -11.39
CA VAL A 355 -16.18 -10.40 -10.76
C VAL A 355 -16.27 -9.86 -9.33
N GLU A 356 -17.47 -9.56 -8.88
CA GLU A 356 -17.76 -9.18 -7.49
C GLU A 356 -19.15 -9.75 -7.12
N ILE A 357 -19.22 -10.44 -6.02
CA ILE A 357 -20.46 -11.11 -5.60
C ILE A 357 -21.48 -10.16 -4.95
N SER A 358 -20.99 -9.10 -4.28
CA SER A 358 -21.83 -8.15 -3.55
C SER A 358 -22.32 -7.04 -4.47
N PRO A 359 -23.63 -6.88 -4.69
CA PRO A 359 -24.16 -5.76 -5.47
C PRO A 359 -23.76 -4.39 -4.92
N GLY A 360 -23.61 -4.27 -3.59
CA GLY A 360 -23.14 -3.04 -2.94
C GLY A 360 -21.70 -2.70 -3.32
N TYR A 361 -20.79 -3.67 -3.31
CA TYR A 361 -19.39 -3.46 -3.71
C TYR A 361 -19.25 -3.24 -5.21
N VAL A 362 -20.07 -3.89 -6.05
CA VAL A 362 -20.14 -3.55 -7.47
C VAL A 362 -20.48 -2.06 -7.64
N ALA A 363 -21.52 -1.57 -6.94
CA ALA A 363 -21.91 -0.16 -7.02
C ALA A 363 -20.84 0.80 -6.51
N VAL A 364 -20.12 0.44 -5.43
CA VAL A 364 -18.94 1.20 -4.96
C VAL A 364 -17.88 1.28 -6.05
N SER A 365 -17.57 0.17 -6.72
CA SER A 365 -16.58 0.12 -7.79
C SER A 365 -17.01 0.94 -9.03
N LEU A 366 -18.31 0.93 -9.38
CA LEU A 366 -18.86 1.76 -10.45
C LEU A 366 -18.70 3.26 -10.12
N GLU A 367 -19.06 3.66 -8.90
CA GLU A 367 -18.97 5.05 -8.44
C GLU A 367 -17.51 5.52 -8.39
N ARG A 368 -16.61 4.69 -7.84
CA ARG A 368 -15.17 4.99 -7.77
C ARG A 368 -14.58 5.22 -9.16
N TRP A 369 -14.88 4.34 -10.10
CA TRP A 369 -14.41 4.47 -11.48
C TRP A 369 -15.02 5.68 -12.20
N ASN A 370 -16.35 5.91 -12.02
CA ASN A 370 -17.02 7.10 -12.57
C ASN A 370 -16.38 8.38 -12.04
N THR A 371 -16.11 8.47 -10.73
CA THR A 371 -15.49 9.63 -10.10
C THR A 371 -14.05 9.83 -10.59
N ALA A 372 -13.28 8.75 -10.69
CA ALA A 372 -11.87 8.80 -11.11
C ALA A 372 -11.71 9.20 -12.59
N THR A 373 -12.64 8.79 -13.46
CA THR A 373 -12.51 8.97 -14.92
C THR A 373 -13.42 10.03 -15.51
N GLY A 374 -14.48 10.40 -14.83
CA GLY A 374 -15.56 11.23 -15.37
C GLY A 374 -16.45 10.53 -16.40
N LYS A 375 -16.24 9.22 -16.65
CA LYS A 375 -17.02 8.41 -17.60
C LYS A 375 -18.15 7.69 -16.89
N ILE A 376 -19.26 7.42 -17.58
CA ILE A 376 -20.44 6.75 -17.03
C ILE A 376 -20.39 5.25 -17.36
N PRO A 377 -20.43 4.35 -16.35
CA PRO A 377 -20.61 2.93 -16.58
C PRO A 377 -21.96 2.62 -17.24
N SER A 378 -22.03 1.55 -18.03
CA SER A 378 -23.27 1.10 -18.68
C SER A 378 -23.48 -0.41 -18.53
N ILE A 379 -24.73 -0.85 -18.47
CA ILE A 379 -25.07 -2.27 -18.47
C ILE A 379 -24.90 -2.82 -19.91
N ILE A 380 -24.31 -4.00 -20.01
CA ILE A 380 -24.29 -4.77 -21.26
C ILE A 380 -25.52 -5.69 -21.23
N ASP A 381 -26.48 -5.43 -22.11
CA ASP A 381 -27.65 -6.29 -22.26
C ASP A 381 -27.26 -7.67 -22.79
N ALA A 382 -27.75 -8.73 -22.12
CA ALA A 382 -27.50 -10.12 -22.48
C ALA A 382 -28.07 -10.50 -23.87
N SER A 383 -28.78 -9.61 -24.53
CA SER A 383 -29.35 -9.84 -25.86
C SER A 383 -28.38 -9.56 -27.02
N ASN A 384 -27.18 -9.01 -26.74
CA ASN A 384 -26.17 -8.65 -27.72
C ASN A 384 -24.81 -9.34 -27.50
N ALA A 385 -24.74 -10.42 -26.72
CA ALA A 385 -23.52 -11.15 -26.41
C ALA A 385 -23.47 -12.54 -27.08
#